data_e7c522e8134976fa294d5bb6bc0aff06
#
_entry.id   e7c522e8134976fa294d5bb6bc0aff06
#
_cell.length_a   1.000
_cell.length_b   1.000
_cell.length_c   1.000
_cell.angle_alpha   90.00
_cell.angle_beta   90.00
_cell.angle_gamma   90.00
#
_symmetry.space_group_name_H-M   'P 1'
#
loop_
_entity.id
_entity.type
_entity.pdbx_description
1 polymer ?
#
loop_
_entity_poly.entity_id
_entity_poly.type
_entity_poly.pdbx_seq_one_letter_code
_entity_poly.pdbx_strand_id
1 'polypeptide(L)'
;TMDSPSQGAKGIPAEKTIKDDGTIKVSVAMIGATFEGKMENGEIKGTYTQNGFPIPLTLKPGKLVVKRPQTPVAPFPYKEENISFTNAGYTFNGTLTLPQNYSKQTPVVLMVTGSGQQNRDEELFDHKPLAVIADALARQGIASLRYDDRGWNDKNIDFGQCTTADFLQDAASALPLLRKRFNKVGILGHSEGGTIAMMLAAEGKADFIVSLAGMAI
;
A
#
# COMPACT_ATOMS: atom_id res chain seq x y z
N THR A 1 24.52 -2.25 -9.55
CA THR A 1 23.34 -1.58 -9.02
C THR A 1 23.12 -1.95 -7.56
N MET A 2 22.42 -1.10 -6.85
CA MET A 2 21.94 -1.32 -5.49
C MET A 2 20.40 -1.32 -5.49
N ASP A 3 19.83 -2.22 -4.71
CA ASP A 3 18.38 -2.23 -4.45
C ASP A 3 18.14 -1.94 -2.96
N SER A 4 17.09 -1.19 -2.65
CA SER A 4 16.59 -0.98 -1.29
C SER A 4 15.12 -1.44 -1.22
N PRO A 5 14.88 -2.73 -0.98
CA PRO A 5 13.52 -3.30 -1.01
C PRO A 5 12.57 -2.67 0.01
N SER A 6 13.09 -2.29 1.19
CA SER A 6 12.30 -1.60 2.21
C SER A 6 11.85 -0.19 1.83
N GLN A 7 12.47 0.39 0.78
CA GLN A 7 12.14 1.70 0.24
C GLN A 7 11.62 1.61 -1.21
N GLY A 8 11.37 0.38 -1.71
CA GLY A 8 10.89 0.13 -3.07
C GLY A 8 11.87 0.54 -4.19
N ALA A 9 13.08 0.93 -3.85
CA ALA A 9 14.07 1.39 -4.81
C ALA A 9 14.82 0.20 -5.41
N LYS A 10 14.87 0.14 -6.75
CA LYS A 10 15.55 -0.92 -7.52
C LYS A 10 16.46 -0.31 -8.57
N GLY A 11 17.57 -0.99 -8.85
CA GLY A 11 18.45 -0.65 -9.95
C GLY A 11 19.23 0.67 -9.77
N ILE A 12 19.38 1.16 -8.53
CA ILE A 12 20.13 2.39 -8.27
C ILE A 12 21.56 2.21 -8.78
N PRO A 13 22.08 3.10 -9.64
CA PRO A 13 23.44 3.01 -10.13
C PRO A 13 24.45 2.97 -8.99
N ALA A 14 25.36 2.00 -9.03
CA ALA A 14 26.43 1.84 -8.06
C ALA A 14 27.74 1.52 -8.78
N GLU A 15 28.79 2.16 -8.36
CA GLU A 15 30.16 1.92 -8.84
C GLU A 15 30.91 1.04 -7.84
N LYS A 16 31.67 0.07 -8.35
CA LYS A 16 32.50 -0.83 -7.54
C LYS A 16 33.95 -0.69 -7.93
N THR A 17 34.81 -0.53 -6.93
CA THR A 17 36.27 -0.55 -7.07
C THR A 17 36.84 -1.56 -6.08
N ILE A 18 37.89 -2.26 -6.47
CA ILE A 18 38.68 -3.12 -5.57
C ILE A 18 40.09 -2.50 -5.49
N LYS A 19 40.51 -2.17 -4.28
CA LYS A 19 41.82 -1.62 -4.00
C LYS A 19 42.89 -2.74 -3.99
N ASP A 20 44.16 -2.40 -4.14
CA ASP A 20 45.27 -3.36 -4.15
C ASP A 20 45.39 -4.17 -2.86
N ASP A 21 44.91 -3.63 -1.73
CA ASP A 21 44.86 -4.28 -0.44
C ASP A 21 43.66 -5.23 -0.26
N GLY A 22 42.86 -5.45 -1.33
CA GLY A 22 41.68 -6.26 -1.36
C GLY A 22 40.41 -5.60 -0.79
N THR A 23 40.48 -4.32 -0.41
CA THR A 23 39.30 -3.57 0.05
C THR A 23 38.35 -3.32 -1.11
N ILE A 24 37.09 -3.71 -0.91
CA ILE A 24 36.00 -3.49 -1.83
C ILE A 24 35.32 -2.17 -1.45
N LYS A 25 35.29 -1.25 -2.41
CA LYS A 25 34.55 0.01 -2.27
C LYS A 25 33.37 0.02 -3.23
N VAL A 26 32.19 0.37 -2.72
CA VAL A 26 30.97 0.61 -3.50
C VAL A 26 30.51 2.03 -3.25
N SER A 27 30.24 2.77 -4.32
CA SER A 27 29.74 4.16 -4.24
C SER A 27 28.38 4.25 -4.92
N VAL A 28 27.43 4.89 -4.25
CA VAL A 28 26.06 5.14 -4.73
C VAL A 28 25.82 6.64 -4.67
N ALA A 29 26.26 7.34 -5.71
CA ALA A 29 26.29 8.81 -5.75
C ALA A 29 24.92 9.44 -5.54
N MET A 30 23.86 8.83 -6.14
CA MET A 30 22.49 9.33 -6.07
C MET A 30 21.98 9.55 -4.64
N ILE A 31 22.45 8.77 -3.68
CA ILE A 31 22.02 8.84 -2.28
C ILE A 31 23.14 9.25 -1.34
N GLY A 32 24.28 9.72 -1.88
CA GLY A 32 25.44 10.12 -1.08
C GLY A 32 26.02 9.00 -0.21
N ALA A 33 25.93 7.75 -0.68
CA ALA A 33 26.33 6.60 0.11
C ALA A 33 27.59 5.92 -0.42
N THR A 34 28.39 5.39 0.50
CA THR A 34 29.58 4.56 0.21
C THR A 34 29.60 3.35 1.14
N PHE A 35 30.17 2.27 0.66
CA PHE A 35 30.50 1.09 1.48
C PHE A 35 31.96 0.74 1.24
N GLU A 36 32.72 0.51 2.29
CA GLU A 36 34.10 -0.03 2.21
C GLU A 36 34.22 -1.23 3.13
N GLY A 37 34.69 -2.36 2.61
CA GLY A 37 34.81 -3.60 3.38
C GLY A 37 35.77 -4.61 2.76
N LYS A 38 36.08 -5.65 3.52
CA LYS A 38 36.94 -6.76 3.09
C LYS A 38 36.17 -8.09 3.13
N MET A 39 36.60 -9.01 2.26
CA MET A 39 36.07 -10.38 2.24
C MET A 39 36.62 -11.16 3.43
N GLU A 40 35.74 -11.70 4.25
CA GLU A 40 36.05 -12.56 5.39
C GLU A 40 35.06 -13.72 5.46
N ASN A 41 35.55 -14.95 5.37
CA ASN A 41 34.74 -16.16 5.48
C ASN A 41 33.51 -16.20 4.54
N GLY A 42 33.66 -15.68 3.31
CA GLY A 42 32.56 -15.66 2.33
C GLY A 42 31.55 -14.51 2.48
N GLU A 43 31.76 -13.62 3.43
CA GLU A 43 30.96 -12.40 3.64
C GLU A 43 31.87 -11.17 3.44
N ILE A 44 31.28 -10.01 3.11
CA ILE A 44 32.04 -8.76 3.05
C ILE A 44 31.66 -7.93 4.26
N LYS A 45 32.60 -7.80 5.21
CA LYS A 45 32.41 -6.97 6.40
C LYS A 45 33.03 -5.59 6.18
N GLY A 46 32.30 -4.57 6.56
CA GLY A 46 32.76 -3.20 6.31
C GLY A 46 31.88 -2.14 6.95
N THR A 47 32.05 -0.94 6.45
CA THR A 47 31.33 0.25 6.90
C THR A 47 30.55 0.85 5.75
N TYR A 48 29.25 0.99 5.94
CA TYR A 48 28.38 1.79 5.09
C TYR A 48 28.32 3.21 5.65
N THR A 49 28.54 4.19 4.80
CA THR A 49 28.49 5.61 5.20
C THR A 49 27.49 6.33 4.31
N GLN A 50 26.54 7.01 4.90
CA GLN A 50 25.59 7.86 4.18
C GLN A 50 25.49 9.22 4.85
N ASN A 51 25.65 10.31 4.06
CA ASN A 51 25.63 11.68 4.55
C ASN A 51 26.60 11.90 5.75
N GLY A 52 27.77 11.24 5.74
CA GLY A 52 28.77 11.33 6.78
C GLY A 52 28.55 10.43 8.01
N PHE A 53 27.43 9.71 8.09
CA PHE A 53 27.14 8.79 9.21
C PHE A 53 27.60 7.37 8.88
N PRO A 54 28.61 6.82 9.61
CA PRO A 54 29.09 5.46 9.41
C PRO A 54 28.22 4.44 10.17
N ILE A 55 27.93 3.32 9.51
CA ILE A 55 27.19 2.20 10.08
C ILE A 55 27.95 0.91 9.74
N PRO A 56 28.28 0.04 10.71
CA PRO A 56 28.83 -1.28 10.42
C PRO A 56 27.83 -2.10 9.58
N LEU A 57 28.30 -2.71 8.49
CA LEU A 57 27.46 -3.49 7.60
C LEU A 57 28.21 -4.74 7.13
N THR A 58 27.52 -5.90 7.17
CA THR A 58 28.02 -7.13 6.60
C THR A 58 27.16 -7.50 5.40
N LEU A 59 27.78 -7.63 4.23
CA LEU A 59 27.14 -8.10 3.01
C LEU A 59 27.30 -9.62 2.92
N LYS A 60 26.18 -10.32 2.79
CA LYS A 60 26.14 -11.78 2.62
C LYS A 60 25.75 -12.15 1.19
N PRO A 61 26.34 -13.23 0.63
CA PRO A 61 25.88 -13.72 -0.66
C PRO A 61 24.43 -14.20 -0.57
N GLY A 62 23.64 -13.96 -1.60
CA GLY A 62 22.25 -14.40 -1.66
C GLY A 62 21.29 -13.33 -2.17
N LYS A 63 20.03 -13.72 -2.28
CA LYS A 63 18.94 -12.82 -2.63
C LYS A 63 18.18 -12.46 -1.35
N LEU A 64 18.01 -11.17 -1.11
CA LEU A 64 17.15 -10.73 0.00
C LEU A 64 15.70 -11.13 -0.30
N VAL A 65 15.13 -11.95 0.56
CA VAL A 65 13.71 -12.28 0.56
C VAL A 65 13.04 -11.47 1.65
N VAL A 66 12.29 -10.45 1.26
CA VAL A 66 11.50 -9.67 2.20
C VAL A 66 10.24 -10.46 2.52
N LYS A 67 10.16 -10.91 3.78
CA LYS A 67 8.96 -11.63 4.26
C LYS A 67 7.89 -10.63 4.68
N ARG A 68 6.66 -10.89 4.27
CA ARG A 68 5.45 -10.13 4.66
C ARG A 68 4.45 -11.09 5.32
N PRO A 69 4.71 -11.54 6.56
CA PRO A 69 3.91 -12.59 7.18
C PRO A 69 2.46 -12.17 7.48
N GLN A 70 2.18 -10.87 7.49
CA GLN A 70 0.81 -10.37 7.70
C GLN A 70 -0.06 -10.46 6.44
N THR A 71 0.55 -10.51 5.25
CA THR A 71 -0.23 -10.59 3.99
C THR A 71 -1.06 -11.87 3.98
N PRO A 72 -2.39 -11.77 3.88
CA PRO A 72 -3.25 -12.93 3.92
C PRO A 72 -2.98 -13.86 2.73
N VAL A 73 -3.01 -15.16 3.01
CA VAL A 73 -2.78 -16.22 2.01
C VAL A 73 -3.93 -17.20 2.05
N ALA A 74 -4.43 -17.57 0.87
CA ALA A 74 -5.50 -18.58 0.74
C ALA A 74 -5.04 -19.96 1.30
N PRO A 75 -5.99 -20.79 1.79
CA PRO A 75 -7.44 -20.60 1.78
C PRO A 75 -7.92 -19.63 2.86
N PHE A 76 -8.86 -18.74 2.49
CA PHE A 76 -9.43 -17.77 3.43
C PHE A 76 -10.65 -18.35 4.14
N PRO A 77 -10.90 -17.98 5.43
CA PRO A 77 -12.13 -18.36 6.16
C PRO A 77 -13.32 -17.44 5.83
N TYR A 78 -13.25 -16.70 4.74
CA TYR A 78 -14.23 -15.74 4.26
C TYR A 78 -14.30 -15.82 2.72
N LYS A 79 -15.30 -15.15 2.13
CA LYS A 79 -15.49 -15.09 0.68
C LYS A 79 -15.00 -13.76 0.12
N GLU A 80 -14.44 -13.78 -1.07
CA GLU A 80 -14.14 -12.59 -1.85
C GLU A 80 -14.95 -12.58 -3.14
N GLU A 81 -15.52 -11.42 -3.46
CA GLU A 81 -16.27 -11.18 -4.68
C GLU A 81 -15.64 -10.02 -5.44
N ASN A 82 -15.33 -10.23 -6.72
CA ASN A 82 -14.96 -9.13 -7.59
C ASN A 82 -16.20 -8.33 -7.95
N ILE A 83 -16.13 -7.03 -7.77
CA ILE A 83 -17.19 -6.10 -8.12
C ILE A 83 -16.63 -4.95 -8.96
N SER A 84 -17.52 -4.28 -9.69
CA SER A 84 -17.19 -3.04 -10.36
C SER A 84 -18.30 -2.01 -10.21
N PHE A 85 -17.93 -0.73 -10.27
CA PHE A 85 -18.83 0.40 -10.29
C PHE A 85 -18.24 1.50 -11.19
N THR A 86 -19.02 2.53 -11.51
CA THR A 86 -18.59 3.59 -12.43
C THR A 86 -18.84 4.96 -11.85
N ASN A 87 -17.94 5.90 -12.14
CA ASN A 87 -18.11 7.33 -11.90
C ASN A 87 -17.35 8.14 -12.96
N ALA A 88 -17.93 9.23 -13.43
CA ALA A 88 -17.30 10.17 -14.37
C ALA A 88 -16.64 9.50 -15.60
N GLY A 89 -17.24 8.41 -16.12
CA GLY A 89 -16.71 7.65 -17.25
C GLY A 89 -15.61 6.63 -16.92
N TYR A 90 -15.16 6.57 -15.67
CA TYR A 90 -14.20 5.56 -15.21
C TYR A 90 -14.90 4.33 -14.64
N THR A 91 -14.29 3.17 -14.86
CA THR A 91 -14.71 1.91 -14.22
C THR A 91 -13.73 1.56 -13.12
N PHE A 92 -14.26 1.39 -11.92
CA PHE A 92 -13.52 0.98 -10.74
C PHE A 92 -13.71 -0.51 -10.50
N ASN A 93 -12.62 -1.23 -10.36
CA ASN A 93 -12.63 -2.64 -10.00
C ASN A 93 -12.27 -2.81 -8.53
N GLY A 94 -13.03 -3.64 -7.83
CA GLY A 94 -12.84 -3.83 -6.40
C GLY A 94 -12.98 -5.28 -5.97
N THR A 95 -12.59 -5.53 -4.72
CA THR A 95 -12.80 -6.79 -4.02
C THR A 95 -13.68 -6.54 -2.80
N LEU A 96 -14.85 -7.15 -2.80
CA LEU A 96 -15.74 -7.18 -1.65
C LEU A 96 -15.41 -8.43 -0.83
N THR A 97 -14.85 -8.24 0.35
CA THR A 97 -14.52 -9.29 1.29
C THR A 97 -15.70 -9.48 2.25
N LEU A 98 -16.22 -10.70 2.35
CA LEU A 98 -17.44 -11.04 3.05
C LEU A 98 -17.17 -12.09 4.14
N PRO A 99 -17.49 -11.83 5.42
CA PRO A 99 -17.47 -12.85 6.45
C PRO A 99 -18.31 -14.07 6.07
N GLN A 100 -17.96 -15.25 6.59
CA GLN A 100 -18.62 -16.51 6.23
C GLN A 100 -20.16 -16.45 6.39
N ASN A 101 -20.65 -15.81 7.44
CA ASN A 101 -22.08 -15.74 7.76
C ASN A 101 -22.62 -14.30 7.65
N TYR A 102 -22.22 -13.56 6.59
CA TYR A 102 -22.70 -12.20 6.42
C TYR A 102 -24.19 -12.12 6.13
N SER A 103 -24.80 -11.02 6.52
CA SER A 103 -26.20 -10.68 6.28
C SER A 103 -26.33 -9.17 6.06
N LYS A 104 -27.57 -8.68 5.88
CA LYS A 104 -27.83 -7.23 5.83
C LYS A 104 -27.41 -6.48 7.10
N GLN A 105 -27.37 -7.16 8.24
CA GLN A 105 -26.96 -6.60 9.54
C GLN A 105 -25.44 -6.55 9.70
N THR A 106 -24.68 -7.27 8.89
CA THR A 106 -23.22 -7.20 8.87
C THR A 106 -22.80 -5.78 8.52
N PRO A 107 -21.97 -5.11 9.33
CA PRO A 107 -21.41 -3.83 8.95
C PRO A 107 -20.43 -4.02 7.80
N VAL A 108 -20.39 -3.05 6.89
CA VAL A 108 -19.42 -3.02 5.80
C VAL A 108 -18.61 -1.73 5.84
N VAL A 109 -17.36 -1.83 5.45
CA VAL A 109 -16.42 -0.70 5.38
C VAL A 109 -15.96 -0.52 3.94
N LEU A 110 -16.21 0.66 3.36
CA LEU A 110 -15.53 1.11 2.15
C LEU A 110 -14.12 1.56 2.55
N MET A 111 -13.10 1.03 1.90
CA MET A 111 -11.72 1.42 2.14
C MET A 111 -11.23 2.37 1.05
N VAL A 112 -10.70 3.52 1.45
CA VAL A 112 -10.20 4.58 0.56
C VAL A 112 -8.70 4.75 0.81
N THR A 113 -7.93 4.67 -0.26
CA THR A 113 -6.46 4.75 -0.28
C THR A 113 -5.94 6.16 0.03
N GLY A 114 -4.66 6.28 0.28
CA GLY A 114 -3.97 7.56 0.43
C GLY A 114 -3.65 8.22 -0.92
N SER A 115 -2.89 9.31 -0.85
CA SER A 115 -2.51 10.11 -2.03
C SER A 115 -1.71 9.31 -3.06
N GLY A 116 -1.88 9.67 -4.32
CA GLY A 116 -1.27 8.99 -5.46
C GLY A 116 -2.18 7.88 -5.99
N GLN A 117 -1.87 7.39 -7.20
CA GLN A 117 -2.63 6.31 -7.82
C GLN A 117 -2.28 4.97 -7.17
N GLN A 118 -3.22 4.37 -6.49
CA GLN A 118 -3.05 3.14 -5.71
C GLN A 118 -3.90 1.99 -6.26
N ASN A 119 -3.44 0.76 -6.06
CA ASN A 119 -4.31 -0.40 -6.20
C ASN A 119 -5.17 -0.59 -4.94
N ARG A 120 -6.16 -1.45 -5.03
CA ARG A 120 -7.13 -1.76 -3.94
C ARG A 120 -6.48 -2.23 -2.63
N ASP A 121 -5.26 -2.69 -2.65
CA ASP A 121 -4.52 -3.18 -1.49
C ASP A 121 -3.62 -2.10 -0.88
N GLU A 122 -3.51 -0.92 -1.56
CA GLU A 122 -2.54 0.13 -1.24
C GLU A 122 -1.12 -0.45 -1.18
N GLU A 123 -0.76 -1.23 -2.20
CA GLU A 123 0.46 -2.00 -2.21
C GLU A 123 1.69 -1.11 -2.36
N LEU A 124 2.51 -1.07 -1.30
CA LEU A 124 3.74 -0.31 -1.26
C LEU A 124 4.85 -1.16 -0.61
N PHE A 125 6.00 -1.27 -1.27
CA PHE A 125 7.15 -2.05 -0.79
C PHE A 125 6.82 -3.52 -0.45
N ASP A 126 6.02 -4.16 -1.28
CA ASP A 126 5.48 -5.52 -1.09
C ASP A 126 4.57 -5.65 0.17
N HIS A 127 4.17 -4.54 0.82
CA HIS A 127 3.08 -4.54 1.80
C HIS A 127 1.73 -4.34 1.12
N LYS A 128 0.70 -4.93 1.71
CA LYS A 128 -0.70 -4.81 1.27
C LYS A 128 -1.59 -4.42 2.47
N PRO A 129 -1.44 -3.20 3.00
CA PRO A 129 -2.06 -2.84 4.27
C PRO A 129 -3.58 -2.98 4.24
N LEU A 130 -4.26 -2.57 3.16
CA LEU A 130 -5.72 -2.68 3.10
C LEU A 130 -6.19 -4.14 2.95
N ALA A 131 -5.39 -5.02 2.32
CA ALA A 131 -5.69 -6.46 2.31
C ALA A 131 -5.56 -7.07 3.71
N VAL A 132 -4.54 -6.68 4.48
CA VAL A 132 -4.34 -7.12 5.86
C VAL A 132 -5.49 -6.68 6.76
N ILE A 133 -5.93 -5.43 6.63
CA ILE A 133 -7.07 -4.89 7.38
C ILE A 133 -8.36 -5.62 6.99
N ALA A 134 -8.59 -5.87 5.69
CA ALA A 134 -9.77 -6.58 5.20
C ALA A 134 -9.85 -8.01 5.73
N ASP A 135 -8.73 -8.74 5.77
CA ASP A 135 -8.64 -10.07 6.38
C ASP A 135 -9.01 -10.03 7.87
N ALA A 136 -8.41 -9.10 8.61
CA ALA A 136 -8.68 -8.94 10.04
C ALA A 136 -10.15 -8.61 10.32
N LEU A 137 -10.76 -7.69 9.56
CA LEU A 137 -12.16 -7.32 9.68
C LEU A 137 -13.09 -8.50 9.34
N ALA A 138 -12.82 -9.23 8.26
CA ALA A 138 -13.62 -10.37 7.86
C ALA A 138 -13.64 -11.48 8.92
N ARG A 139 -12.51 -11.74 9.55
CA ARG A 139 -12.41 -12.68 10.69
C ARG A 139 -13.20 -12.22 11.92
N GLN A 140 -13.47 -10.93 12.05
CA GLN A 140 -14.28 -10.33 13.11
C GLN A 140 -15.75 -10.09 12.69
N GLY A 141 -16.18 -10.62 11.55
CA GLY A 141 -17.57 -10.50 11.10
C GLY A 141 -17.90 -9.15 10.44
N ILE A 142 -16.93 -8.40 9.97
CA ILE A 142 -17.09 -7.11 9.29
C ILE A 142 -16.72 -7.27 7.81
N ALA A 143 -17.63 -6.90 6.91
CA ALA A 143 -17.36 -6.89 5.47
C ALA A 143 -16.53 -5.65 5.08
N SER A 144 -15.82 -5.74 3.95
CA SER A 144 -15.09 -4.60 3.42
C SER A 144 -15.04 -4.59 1.91
N LEU A 145 -15.04 -3.39 1.33
CA LEU A 145 -14.81 -3.14 -0.08
C LEU A 145 -13.52 -2.36 -0.25
N ARG A 146 -12.58 -2.94 -0.97
CA ARG A 146 -11.35 -2.31 -1.47
C ARG A 146 -11.49 -2.13 -2.98
N TYR A 147 -11.06 -1.01 -3.53
CA TYR A 147 -11.14 -0.77 -4.99
C TYR A 147 -9.86 -0.09 -5.49
N ASP A 148 -9.54 -0.33 -6.77
CA ASP A 148 -8.44 0.32 -7.45
C ASP A 148 -8.82 1.76 -7.79
N ASP A 149 -7.92 2.71 -7.59
CA ASP A 149 -8.15 4.12 -7.90
C ASP A 149 -8.47 4.35 -9.38
N ARG A 150 -9.06 5.51 -9.68
CA ARG A 150 -9.36 5.88 -11.07
C ARG A 150 -8.12 5.72 -11.94
N GLY A 151 -8.29 5.02 -13.04
CA GLY A 151 -7.24 4.82 -14.02
C GLY A 151 -6.08 3.93 -13.60
N TRP A 152 -6.17 3.18 -12.51
CA TRP A 152 -5.10 2.28 -12.08
C TRP A 152 -4.55 1.40 -13.21
N ASN A 153 -5.41 0.91 -14.08
CA ASN A 153 -5.05 0.08 -15.23
C ASN A 153 -5.10 0.83 -16.56
N ASP A 154 -5.35 2.14 -16.57
CA ASP A 154 -5.44 2.96 -17.78
C ASP A 154 -4.31 3.99 -17.82
N LYS A 155 -3.35 3.77 -18.71
CA LYS A 155 -2.19 4.65 -18.89
C LYS A 155 -2.51 5.99 -19.57
N ASN A 156 -3.74 6.17 -20.06
CA ASN A 156 -4.16 7.40 -20.75
C ASN A 156 -4.72 8.46 -19.78
N ILE A 157 -4.80 8.15 -18.50
CA ILE A 157 -5.27 9.10 -17.49
C ILE A 157 -4.10 9.93 -16.98
N ASP A 158 -4.22 11.24 -17.08
CA ASP A 158 -3.35 12.17 -16.37
C ASP A 158 -3.82 12.29 -14.92
N PHE A 159 -3.34 11.40 -14.08
CA PHE A 159 -3.66 11.37 -12.65
C PHE A 159 -3.26 12.67 -11.94
N GLY A 160 -2.24 13.39 -12.45
CA GLY A 160 -1.79 14.68 -11.90
C GLY A 160 -2.82 15.80 -11.98
N GLN A 161 -3.85 15.66 -12.83
CA GLN A 161 -4.97 16.60 -12.91
C GLN A 161 -6.14 16.26 -11.99
N CYS A 162 -6.10 15.10 -11.33
CA CYS A 162 -7.14 14.68 -10.41
C CYS A 162 -6.97 15.37 -9.05
N THR A 163 -8.09 15.67 -8.41
CA THR A 163 -8.14 16.36 -7.12
C THR A 163 -8.79 15.47 -6.06
N THR A 164 -8.61 15.82 -4.79
CA THR A 164 -9.31 15.16 -3.67
C THR A 164 -10.84 15.16 -3.86
N ALA A 165 -11.40 16.19 -4.52
CA ALA A 165 -12.83 16.25 -4.83
C ALA A 165 -13.24 15.17 -5.84
N ASP A 166 -12.39 14.85 -6.81
CA ASP A 166 -12.63 13.76 -7.75
C ASP A 166 -12.64 12.41 -7.03
N PHE A 167 -11.65 12.17 -6.18
CA PHE A 167 -11.55 10.91 -5.41
C PHE A 167 -12.68 10.76 -4.39
N LEU A 168 -13.17 11.89 -3.82
CA LEU A 168 -14.36 11.89 -2.98
C LEU A 168 -15.59 11.41 -3.76
N GLN A 169 -15.80 11.89 -4.98
CA GLN A 169 -16.92 11.44 -5.82
C GLN A 169 -16.79 9.97 -6.23
N ASP A 170 -15.55 9.51 -6.47
CA ASP A 170 -15.28 8.09 -6.76
C ASP A 170 -15.68 7.20 -5.57
N ALA A 171 -15.22 7.54 -4.37
CA ALA A 171 -15.59 6.84 -3.15
C ALA A 171 -17.11 6.89 -2.90
N ALA A 172 -17.73 8.05 -3.08
CA ALA A 172 -19.17 8.23 -2.93
C ALA A 172 -19.97 7.32 -3.87
N SER A 173 -19.48 7.09 -5.10
CA SER A 173 -20.17 6.29 -6.11
C SER A 173 -20.25 4.79 -5.75
N ALA A 174 -19.38 4.29 -4.88
CA ALA A 174 -19.43 2.93 -4.36
C ALA A 174 -20.52 2.71 -3.30
N LEU A 175 -20.92 3.76 -2.58
CA LEU A 175 -21.81 3.65 -1.43
C LEU A 175 -23.21 3.11 -1.78
N PRO A 176 -23.87 3.50 -2.88
CA PRO A 176 -25.15 2.93 -3.26
C PRO A 176 -25.11 1.42 -3.48
N LEU A 177 -24.00 0.88 -3.99
CA LEU A 177 -23.81 -0.56 -4.16
C LEU A 177 -23.76 -1.27 -2.80
N LEU A 178 -23.06 -0.71 -1.83
CA LEU A 178 -22.96 -1.25 -0.48
C LEU A 178 -24.30 -1.14 0.26
N ARG A 179 -25.00 0.00 0.16
CA ARG A 179 -26.31 0.24 0.79
C ARG A 179 -27.41 -0.72 0.31
N LYS A 180 -27.31 -1.28 -0.90
CA LYS A 180 -28.24 -2.32 -1.38
C LYS A 180 -28.07 -3.63 -0.60
N ARG A 181 -26.89 -3.92 -0.09
CA ARG A 181 -26.53 -5.20 0.55
C ARG A 181 -26.45 -5.13 2.07
N PHE A 182 -26.13 -3.95 2.63
CA PHE A 182 -25.81 -3.76 4.04
C PHE A 182 -26.55 -2.57 4.63
N ASN A 183 -27.05 -2.73 5.85
CA ASN A 183 -27.76 -1.67 6.56
C ASN A 183 -26.81 -0.65 7.20
N LYS A 184 -25.59 -1.04 7.52
CA LYS A 184 -24.58 -0.20 8.17
C LYS A 184 -23.32 -0.12 7.31
N VAL A 185 -23.03 1.08 6.79
CA VAL A 185 -21.93 1.34 5.86
C VAL A 185 -21.01 2.40 6.47
N GLY A 186 -19.80 2.00 6.78
CA GLY A 186 -18.72 2.90 7.21
C GLY A 186 -17.69 3.16 6.12
N ILE A 187 -16.80 4.11 6.37
CA ILE A 187 -15.66 4.41 5.50
C ILE A 187 -14.39 4.38 6.35
N LEU A 188 -13.39 3.62 5.90
CA LEU A 188 -12.03 3.63 6.42
C LEU A 188 -11.16 4.28 5.37
N GLY A 189 -10.45 5.34 5.73
CA GLY A 189 -9.54 6.01 4.81
C GLY A 189 -8.15 6.15 5.41
N HIS A 190 -7.13 5.97 4.58
CA HIS A 190 -5.74 6.22 4.94
C HIS A 190 -5.27 7.57 4.36
N SER A 191 -4.57 8.37 5.16
CA SER A 191 -4.00 9.65 4.72
C SER A 191 -5.05 10.54 4.02
N GLU A 192 -4.93 10.88 2.74
CA GLU A 192 -5.95 11.58 1.95
C GLU A 192 -7.32 10.89 2.00
N GLY A 193 -7.35 9.55 1.93
CA GLY A 193 -8.59 8.79 2.10
C GLY A 193 -9.26 9.00 3.45
N GLY A 194 -8.47 9.26 4.51
CA GLY A 194 -9.00 9.65 5.82
C GLY A 194 -9.73 11.00 5.79
N THR A 195 -9.19 11.96 5.06
CA THR A 195 -9.84 13.25 4.82
C THR A 195 -11.14 13.07 4.01
N ILE A 196 -11.10 12.24 2.96
CA ILE A 196 -12.29 11.89 2.16
C ILE A 196 -13.37 11.24 3.03
N ALA A 197 -12.98 10.33 3.93
CA ALA A 197 -13.91 9.69 4.86
C ALA A 197 -14.60 10.73 5.77
N MET A 198 -13.86 11.71 6.31
CA MET A 198 -14.43 12.81 7.12
C MET A 198 -15.39 13.66 6.30
N MET A 199 -15.03 14.03 5.07
CA MET A 199 -15.89 14.83 4.18
C MET A 199 -17.20 14.09 3.86
N LEU A 200 -17.14 12.80 3.52
CA LEU A 200 -18.33 11.99 3.25
C LEU A 200 -19.20 11.78 4.49
N ALA A 201 -18.60 11.69 5.68
CA ALA A 201 -19.35 11.64 6.93
C ALA A 201 -20.05 12.98 7.22
N ALA A 202 -19.39 14.12 6.98
CA ALA A 202 -20.01 15.44 7.11
C ALA A 202 -21.21 15.63 6.16
N GLU A 203 -21.19 14.97 5.00
CA GLU A 203 -22.32 14.92 4.07
C GLU A 203 -23.41 13.89 4.47
N GLY A 204 -23.27 13.21 5.60
CA GLY A 204 -24.20 12.19 6.06
C GLY A 204 -24.19 10.88 5.25
N LYS A 205 -23.15 10.64 4.47
CA LYS A 205 -23.05 9.47 3.57
C LYS A 205 -22.52 8.21 4.23
N ALA A 206 -21.93 8.32 5.45
CA ALA A 206 -21.41 7.19 6.21
C ALA A 206 -22.05 7.10 7.60
N ASP A 207 -22.27 5.87 8.10
CA ASP A 207 -22.79 5.63 9.44
C ASP A 207 -21.70 5.74 10.52
N PHE A 208 -20.46 5.52 10.13
CA PHE A 208 -19.24 5.68 10.95
C PHE A 208 -18.02 5.81 10.04
N ILE A 209 -16.93 6.31 10.59
CA ILE A 209 -15.64 6.40 9.89
C ILE A 209 -14.50 5.88 10.75
N VAL A 210 -13.43 5.47 10.07
CA VAL A 210 -12.11 5.20 10.64
C VAL A 210 -11.10 5.98 9.82
N SER A 211 -10.42 6.93 10.44
CA SER A 211 -9.35 7.70 9.79
C SER A 211 -7.99 7.18 10.26
N LEU A 212 -7.21 6.65 9.33
CA LEU A 212 -5.85 6.20 9.55
C LEU A 212 -4.90 7.28 9.02
N ALA A 213 -4.26 8.01 9.94
CA ALA A 213 -3.33 9.09 9.59
C ALA A 213 -3.91 10.15 8.61
N GLY A 214 -5.23 10.34 8.60
CA GLY A 214 -5.88 11.43 7.87
C GLY A 214 -5.62 12.76 8.55
N MET A 215 -5.56 13.84 7.75
CA MET A 215 -5.44 15.19 8.30
C MET A 215 -6.75 15.55 9.02
N ALA A 216 -6.62 16.03 10.26
CA ALA A 216 -7.73 16.70 10.93
C ALA A 216 -8.01 18.02 10.22
N ILE A 217 -9.28 18.28 9.92
CA ILE A 217 -9.76 19.53 9.32
C ILE A 217 -10.17 20.46 10.47
#